data_041b9e6dd2a909906cff3fab55574239
#
_entry.id   041b9e6dd2a909906cff3fab55574239
#
_cell.length_a   1.000
_cell.length_b   1.000
_cell.length_c   1.000
_cell.angle_alpha   90.00
_cell.angle_beta   90.00
_cell.angle_gamma   90.00
#
_symmetry.space_group_name_H-M   'P 1'
#
loop_
_entity.id
_entity.type
_entity.pdbx_description
1 polymer ?
#
loop_
_entity_poly.entity_id
_entity_poly.type
_entity_poly.pdbx_seq_one_letter_code
_entity_poly.pdbx_strand_id
1 'polypeptide(L)'
;LVIAAVIFMCATIMTFTQLFERQNLIMSVVEEDALWASYQLDREALKLRNALELLDASFSEGRLKEAKLRFDILYSRVNILEKSKLNVLFYRMPSWSENFTYFDEKLKYMDSLLFVETVKLNIGILFKESDLLLDKTERLVLDVLALRSAEKVKHRNDSLDLFIYLTTLILLLTITMAIIVFMLFKQLKVVNISYGKSIKLTKELDIAV
;
A
#
# COMPACT_ATOMS: atom_id res chain seq x y z
N LEU A 1 6.67 35.79 20.43
CA LEU A 1 7.62 34.73 20.07
C LEU A 1 7.10 33.33 20.48
N VAL A 2 6.67 33.11 21.73
CA VAL A 2 6.12 31.83 22.22
C VAL A 2 4.88 31.41 21.43
N ILE A 3 3.93 32.33 21.21
CA ILE A 3 2.71 32.05 20.42
C ILE A 3 3.06 31.65 18.99
N ALA A 4 4.02 32.32 18.34
CA ALA A 4 4.46 31.97 16.98
C ALA A 4 5.10 30.58 16.93
N ALA A 5 5.90 30.19 17.92
CA ALA A 5 6.51 28.88 18.02
C ALA A 5 5.46 27.75 18.22
N VAL A 6 4.44 28.01 19.05
CA VAL A 6 3.34 27.06 19.24
C VAL A 6 2.52 26.89 17.95
N ILE A 7 2.21 27.98 17.25
CA ILE A 7 1.49 27.92 15.96
C ILE A 7 2.31 27.15 14.92
N PHE A 8 3.62 27.40 14.82
CA PHE A 8 4.50 26.69 13.88
C PHE A 8 4.57 25.19 14.21
N MET A 9 4.65 24.83 15.49
CA MET A 9 4.65 23.46 15.94
C MET A 9 3.34 22.73 15.58
N CYS A 10 2.18 23.36 15.84
CA CYS A 10 0.89 22.82 15.46
C CYS A 10 0.76 22.66 13.93
N ALA A 11 1.20 23.64 13.15
CA ALA A 11 1.19 23.57 11.69
C ALA A 11 2.07 22.41 11.17
N THR A 12 3.26 22.23 11.75
CA THR A 12 4.17 21.14 11.37
C THR A 12 3.56 19.76 11.67
N ILE A 13 2.97 19.59 12.83
CA ILE A 13 2.28 18.33 13.19
C ILE A 13 1.11 18.06 12.24
N MET A 14 0.30 19.08 11.95
CA MET A 14 -0.86 18.95 11.06
C MET A 14 -0.44 18.61 9.62
N THR A 15 0.62 19.23 9.11
CA THR A 15 1.15 18.95 7.77
C THR A 15 1.72 17.53 7.70
N PHE A 16 2.43 17.10 8.73
CA PHE A 16 3.01 15.76 8.80
C PHE A 16 1.93 14.68 8.84
N THR A 17 0.89 14.84 9.67
CA THR A 17 -0.23 13.88 9.73
C THR A 17 -0.96 13.77 8.40
N GLN A 18 -1.22 14.88 7.70
CA GLN A 18 -1.84 14.88 6.37
C GLN A 18 -0.96 14.20 5.32
N LEU A 19 0.34 14.41 5.34
CA LEU A 19 1.27 13.78 4.40
C LEU A 19 1.33 12.26 4.62
N PHE A 20 1.32 11.85 5.87
CA PHE A 20 1.35 10.47 6.27
C PHE A 20 0.06 9.71 5.89
N GLU A 21 -1.11 10.32 6.10
CA GLU A 21 -2.39 9.77 5.67
C GLU A 21 -2.46 9.60 4.15
N ARG A 22 -1.96 10.56 3.37
CA ARG A 22 -1.92 10.47 1.92
C ARG A 22 -1.03 9.35 1.41
N GLN A 23 0.14 9.12 2.00
CA GLN A 23 1.03 8.01 1.62
C GLN A 23 0.37 6.65 1.90
N ASN A 24 -0.28 6.49 3.03
CA ASN A 24 -0.99 5.25 3.38
C ASN A 24 -2.16 4.96 2.44
N LEU A 25 -2.91 5.99 2.02
CA LEU A 25 -4.02 5.84 1.09
C LEU A 25 -3.57 5.35 -0.29
N ILE A 26 -2.51 5.92 -0.85
CA ILE A 26 -2.01 5.53 -2.19
C ILE A 26 -1.56 4.06 -2.21
N MET A 27 -0.85 3.62 -1.18
CA MET A 27 -0.37 2.23 -1.10
C MET A 27 -1.52 1.25 -0.93
N SER A 28 -2.52 1.58 -0.10
CA SER A 28 -3.69 0.72 0.12
C SER A 28 -4.52 0.52 -1.15
N VAL A 29 -4.62 1.52 -2.01
CA VAL A 29 -5.34 1.41 -3.30
C VAL A 29 -4.65 0.42 -4.24
N VAL A 30 -3.32 0.50 -4.40
CA VAL A 30 -2.57 -0.42 -5.26
C VAL A 30 -2.68 -1.87 -4.78
N GLU A 31 -2.62 -2.09 -3.46
CA GLU A 31 -2.81 -3.41 -2.85
C GLU A 31 -4.23 -3.95 -3.05
N GLU A 32 -5.23 -3.10 -2.96
CA GLU A 32 -6.64 -3.45 -3.17
C GLU A 32 -6.90 -3.81 -4.64
N ASP A 33 -6.36 -3.03 -5.57
CA ASP A 33 -6.44 -3.30 -7.01
C ASP A 33 -5.76 -4.62 -7.39
N ALA A 34 -4.59 -4.94 -6.81
CA ALA A 34 -3.89 -6.20 -7.07
C ALA A 34 -4.67 -7.40 -6.54
N LEU A 35 -5.25 -7.30 -5.34
CA LEU A 35 -6.09 -8.35 -4.78
C LEU A 35 -7.34 -8.54 -5.63
N TRP A 36 -8.00 -7.46 -6.02
CA TRP A 36 -9.17 -7.52 -6.89
C TRP A 36 -8.83 -8.16 -8.25
N ALA A 37 -7.70 -7.81 -8.84
CA ALA A 37 -7.25 -8.37 -10.12
C ALA A 37 -6.97 -9.88 -10.02
N SER A 38 -6.35 -10.35 -8.92
CA SER A 38 -6.14 -11.78 -8.68
C SER A 38 -7.46 -12.55 -8.46
N TYR A 39 -8.41 -11.98 -7.74
CA TYR A 39 -9.76 -12.56 -7.64
C TYR A 39 -10.50 -12.63 -8.98
N GLN A 40 -10.36 -11.62 -9.82
CA GLN A 40 -10.94 -11.65 -11.16
C GLN A 40 -10.31 -12.73 -12.04
N LEU A 41 -9.00 -12.92 -11.94
CA LEU A 41 -8.29 -13.98 -12.64
C LEU A 41 -8.81 -15.36 -12.21
N ASP A 42 -8.88 -15.59 -10.90
CA ASP A 42 -9.37 -16.84 -10.31
C ASP A 42 -10.82 -17.12 -10.71
N ARG A 43 -11.68 -16.12 -10.66
CA ARG A 43 -13.07 -16.22 -11.09
C ARG A 43 -13.22 -16.59 -12.59
N GLU A 44 -12.37 -16.05 -13.46
CA GLU A 44 -12.41 -16.39 -14.88
C GLU A 44 -11.82 -17.80 -15.13
N ALA A 45 -10.81 -18.23 -14.36
CA ALA A 45 -10.32 -19.61 -14.39
C ALA A 45 -11.43 -20.61 -13.99
N LEU A 46 -12.18 -20.33 -12.92
CA LEU A 46 -13.32 -21.13 -12.50
C LEU A 46 -14.42 -21.19 -13.57
N LYS A 47 -14.72 -20.07 -14.22
CA LYS A 47 -15.70 -20.04 -15.31
C LYS A 47 -15.27 -20.86 -16.52
N LEU A 48 -13.97 -20.78 -16.89
CA LEU A 48 -13.41 -21.60 -17.97
C LEU A 48 -13.51 -23.07 -17.62
N ARG A 49 -13.08 -23.46 -16.42
CA ARG A 49 -13.17 -24.86 -15.94
C ARG A 49 -14.62 -25.39 -16.02
N ASN A 50 -15.59 -24.61 -15.54
CA ASN A 50 -17.00 -24.98 -15.60
C ASN A 50 -17.54 -25.07 -17.05
N ALA A 51 -17.10 -24.18 -17.93
CA ALA A 51 -17.49 -24.24 -19.34
C ALA A 51 -16.92 -25.49 -20.05
N LEU A 52 -15.68 -25.88 -19.71
CA LEU A 52 -15.05 -27.11 -20.23
C LEU A 52 -15.71 -28.37 -19.65
N GLU A 53 -16.10 -28.36 -18.36
CA GLU A 53 -16.86 -29.47 -17.75
C GLU A 53 -18.20 -29.70 -18.45
N LEU A 54 -18.93 -28.64 -18.73
CA LEU A 54 -20.19 -28.69 -19.46
C LEU A 54 -20.01 -29.15 -20.92
N LEU A 55 -18.87 -28.76 -21.53
CA LEU A 55 -18.51 -29.17 -22.90
C LEU A 55 -18.15 -30.65 -22.95
N ASP A 56 -17.43 -31.17 -21.95
CA ASP A 56 -17.08 -32.59 -21.81
C ASP A 56 -18.31 -33.44 -21.59
N ALA A 57 -19.20 -33.02 -20.68
CA ALA A 57 -20.44 -33.73 -20.41
C ALA A 57 -21.36 -33.85 -21.63
N SER A 58 -21.37 -32.82 -22.50
CA SER A 58 -22.18 -32.83 -23.72
C SER A 58 -21.67 -31.81 -24.72
N PHE A 59 -21.01 -32.29 -25.76
CA PHE A 59 -20.48 -31.45 -26.82
C PHE A 59 -21.58 -30.78 -27.64
N SER A 60 -21.50 -29.44 -27.75
CA SER A 60 -22.28 -28.63 -28.68
C SER A 60 -21.50 -27.41 -29.13
N GLU A 61 -21.78 -26.90 -30.31
CA GLU A 61 -21.16 -25.68 -30.89
C GLU A 61 -21.32 -24.46 -29.94
N GLY A 62 -22.49 -24.33 -29.31
CA GLY A 62 -22.75 -23.23 -28.36
C GLY A 62 -21.86 -23.31 -27.13
N ARG A 63 -21.66 -24.51 -26.57
CA ARG A 63 -20.75 -24.72 -25.42
C ARG A 63 -19.30 -24.54 -25.79
N LEU A 64 -18.90 -24.95 -26.99
CA LEU A 64 -17.56 -24.71 -27.50
C LEU A 64 -17.29 -23.20 -27.63
N LYS A 65 -18.24 -22.46 -28.16
CA LYS A 65 -18.14 -21.00 -28.27
C LYS A 65 -18.01 -20.33 -26.91
N GLU A 66 -18.76 -20.79 -25.93
CA GLU A 66 -18.65 -20.29 -24.53
C GLU A 66 -17.28 -20.62 -23.95
N ALA A 67 -16.79 -21.86 -24.08
CA ALA A 67 -15.45 -22.22 -23.58
C ALA A 67 -14.35 -21.38 -24.22
N LYS A 68 -14.39 -21.16 -25.54
CA LYS A 68 -13.46 -20.25 -26.23
C LYS A 68 -13.52 -18.84 -25.71
N LEU A 69 -14.74 -18.29 -25.51
CA LEU A 69 -14.91 -16.96 -24.94
C LEU A 69 -14.30 -16.84 -23.54
N ARG A 70 -14.54 -17.84 -22.66
CA ARG A 70 -13.96 -17.84 -21.30
C ARG A 70 -12.45 -17.94 -21.33
N PHE A 71 -11.92 -18.74 -22.23
CA PHE A 71 -10.48 -18.83 -22.45
C PHE A 71 -9.88 -17.48 -22.87
N ASP A 72 -10.45 -16.81 -23.86
CA ASP A 72 -10.00 -15.50 -24.35
C ASP A 72 -10.02 -14.43 -23.23
N ILE A 73 -11.08 -14.44 -22.41
CA ILE A 73 -11.18 -13.52 -21.26
C ILE A 73 -10.07 -13.82 -20.25
N LEU A 74 -9.85 -15.09 -19.90
CA LEU A 74 -8.81 -15.49 -18.96
C LEU A 74 -7.41 -15.11 -19.47
N TYR A 75 -7.13 -15.40 -20.74
CA TYR A 75 -5.87 -15.05 -21.39
C TYR A 75 -5.62 -13.53 -21.35
N SER A 76 -6.66 -12.75 -21.65
CA SER A 76 -6.59 -11.29 -21.54
C SER A 76 -6.31 -10.81 -20.11
N ARG A 77 -6.88 -11.46 -19.07
CA ARG A 77 -6.64 -11.12 -17.67
C ARG A 77 -5.19 -11.35 -17.26
N VAL A 78 -4.59 -12.48 -17.67
CA VAL A 78 -3.16 -12.76 -17.42
C VAL A 78 -2.28 -11.69 -18.07
N ASN A 79 -2.54 -11.33 -19.32
CA ASN A 79 -1.81 -10.26 -20.02
C ASN A 79 -1.94 -8.89 -19.34
N ILE A 80 -3.12 -8.57 -18.78
CA ILE A 80 -3.33 -7.32 -18.04
C ILE A 80 -2.50 -7.30 -16.75
N LEU A 81 -2.43 -8.41 -16.03
CA LEU A 81 -1.59 -8.50 -14.82
C LEU A 81 -0.12 -8.26 -15.12
N GLU A 82 0.39 -8.80 -16.22
CA GLU A 82 1.77 -8.60 -16.65
C GLU A 82 2.10 -7.15 -16.99
N LYS A 83 1.22 -6.50 -17.77
CA LYS A 83 1.49 -5.17 -18.35
C LYS A 83 1.03 -4.00 -17.48
N SER A 84 0.29 -4.26 -16.41
CA SER A 84 -0.26 -3.21 -15.56
C SER A 84 0.75 -2.68 -14.55
N LYS A 85 0.44 -1.53 -13.96
CA LYS A 85 1.20 -0.97 -12.83
C LYS A 85 1.18 -1.89 -11.59
N LEU A 86 0.25 -2.83 -11.52
CA LEU A 86 0.14 -3.83 -10.46
C LEU A 86 1.30 -4.80 -10.46
N ASN A 87 1.97 -4.96 -11.61
CA ASN A 87 3.14 -5.81 -11.77
C ASN A 87 4.25 -5.48 -10.74
N VAL A 88 4.41 -4.20 -10.36
CA VAL A 88 5.35 -3.76 -9.31
C VAL A 88 5.08 -4.44 -7.96
N LEU A 89 3.81 -4.66 -7.62
CA LEU A 89 3.45 -5.37 -6.39
C LEU A 89 3.68 -6.87 -6.52
N PHE A 90 3.31 -7.45 -7.65
CA PHE A 90 3.48 -8.87 -7.92
C PHE A 90 4.96 -9.28 -7.95
N TYR A 91 5.87 -8.45 -8.48
CA TYR A 91 7.32 -8.70 -8.44
C TYR A 91 7.92 -8.77 -7.03
N ARG A 92 7.21 -8.29 -6.00
CA ARG A 92 7.62 -8.45 -4.60
C ARG A 92 7.36 -9.86 -4.07
N MET A 93 6.54 -10.65 -4.76
CA MET A 93 6.32 -12.05 -4.42
C MET A 93 7.42 -12.91 -5.03
N PRO A 94 8.17 -13.70 -4.23
CA PRO A 94 9.24 -14.55 -4.73
C PRO A 94 8.78 -15.55 -5.81
N SER A 95 7.53 -16.00 -5.73
CA SER A 95 6.91 -16.97 -6.64
C SER A 95 6.35 -16.34 -7.93
N TRP A 96 6.34 -15.02 -8.09
CA TRP A 96 5.62 -14.36 -9.20
C TRP A 96 6.16 -14.72 -10.57
N SER A 97 7.48 -14.65 -10.76
CA SER A 97 8.11 -14.96 -12.04
C SER A 97 7.81 -16.40 -12.50
N GLU A 98 7.88 -17.35 -11.56
CA GLU A 98 7.55 -18.75 -11.82
C GLU A 98 6.06 -18.93 -12.13
N ASN A 99 5.19 -18.29 -11.36
CA ASN A 99 3.75 -18.34 -11.56
C ASN A 99 3.35 -17.75 -12.91
N PHE A 100 3.95 -16.61 -13.28
CA PHE A 100 3.66 -15.97 -14.56
C PHE A 100 4.11 -16.83 -15.76
N THR A 101 5.32 -17.39 -15.72
CA THR A 101 5.82 -18.32 -16.73
C THR A 101 4.89 -19.54 -16.87
N TYR A 102 4.44 -20.08 -15.74
CA TYR A 102 3.49 -21.18 -15.72
C TYR A 102 2.17 -20.83 -16.42
N PHE A 103 1.59 -19.65 -16.11
CA PHE A 103 0.34 -19.21 -16.75
C PHE A 103 0.52 -19.04 -18.26
N ASP A 104 1.59 -18.40 -18.70
CA ASP A 104 1.87 -18.17 -20.12
C ASP A 104 2.04 -19.48 -20.90
N GLU A 105 2.84 -20.41 -20.37
CA GLU A 105 3.05 -21.73 -20.98
C GLU A 105 1.76 -22.55 -21.05
N LYS A 106 1.00 -22.58 -19.95
CA LYS A 106 -0.26 -23.33 -19.87
C LYS A 106 -1.33 -22.76 -20.79
N LEU A 107 -1.46 -21.45 -20.84
CA LEU A 107 -2.44 -20.82 -21.73
C LEU A 107 -2.06 -21.04 -23.20
N LYS A 108 -0.78 -20.93 -23.59
CA LYS A 108 -0.32 -21.27 -24.95
C LYS A 108 -0.59 -22.73 -25.31
N TYR A 109 -0.37 -23.64 -24.37
CA TYR A 109 -0.68 -25.06 -24.58
C TYR A 109 -2.18 -25.27 -24.76
N MET A 110 -3.03 -24.71 -23.89
CA MET A 110 -4.48 -24.81 -24.01
C MET A 110 -5.01 -24.17 -25.31
N ASP A 111 -4.44 -23.05 -25.73
CA ASP A 111 -4.76 -22.39 -27.00
C ASP A 111 -4.55 -23.36 -28.20
N SER A 112 -3.41 -24.04 -28.20
CA SER A 112 -3.08 -25.02 -29.26
C SER A 112 -4.02 -26.23 -29.31
N LEU A 113 -4.75 -26.54 -28.23
CA LEU A 113 -5.72 -27.62 -28.14
C LEU A 113 -7.17 -27.17 -28.41
N LEU A 114 -7.50 -25.94 -28.04
CA LEU A 114 -8.88 -25.42 -28.06
C LEU A 114 -9.29 -24.86 -29.44
N PHE A 115 -8.33 -24.32 -30.19
CA PHE A 115 -8.61 -23.67 -31.49
C PHE A 115 -8.31 -24.55 -32.71
N VAL A 116 -8.25 -25.88 -32.53
CA VAL A 116 -8.08 -26.83 -33.62
C VAL A 116 -9.39 -27.52 -34.01
N GLU A 117 -9.48 -28.06 -35.21
CA GLU A 117 -10.65 -28.83 -35.69
C GLU A 117 -10.93 -30.07 -34.83
N THR A 118 -9.86 -30.68 -34.31
CA THR A 118 -9.94 -31.89 -33.46
C THR A 118 -10.17 -31.62 -31.99
N VAL A 119 -10.67 -30.42 -31.62
CA VAL A 119 -10.88 -30.00 -30.22
C VAL A 119 -11.69 -31.02 -29.40
N LYS A 120 -12.62 -31.70 -30.01
CA LYS A 120 -13.47 -32.74 -29.38
C LYS A 120 -12.64 -33.86 -28.75
N LEU A 121 -11.51 -34.23 -29.31
CA LEU A 121 -10.60 -35.25 -28.77
C LEU A 121 -9.76 -34.73 -27.59
N ASN A 122 -9.65 -33.41 -27.48
CA ASN A 122 -8.78 -32.76 -26.50
C ASN A 122 -9.54 -32.26 -25.25
N ILE A 123 -10.88 -32.39 -25.20
CA ILE A 123 -11.71 -31.79 -24.12
C ILE A 123 -11.28 -32.28 -22.73
N GLY A 124 -11.05 -33.58 -22.56
CA GLY A 124 -10.59 -34.12 -21.28
C GLY A 124 -9.22 -33.60 -20.85
N ILE A 125 -8.33 -33.34 -21.80
CA ILE A 125 -7.03 -32.72 -21.52
C ILE A 125 -7.23 -31.27 -21.11
N LEU A 126 -8.03 -30.51 -21.88
CA LEU A 126 -8.36 -29.11 -21.59
C LEU A 126 -9.00 -28.93 -20.20
N PHE A 127 -9.91 -29.85 -19.84
CA PHE A 127 -10.55 -29.85 -18.51
C PHE A 127 -9.50 -30.05 -17.41
N LYS A 128 -8.62 -31.05 -17.55
CA LYS A 128 -7.55 -31.31 -16.57
C LYS A 128 -6.58 -30.12 -16.45
N GLU A 129 -6.20 -29.52 -17.55
CA GLU A 129 -5.31 -28.35 -17.56
C GLU A 129 -5.99 -27.12 -16.91
N SER A 130 -7.30 -26.94 -17.13
CA SER A 130 -8.06 -25.86 -16.49
C SER A 130 -8.19 -26.05 -14.99
N ASP A 131 -8.27 -27.30 -14.51
CA ASP A 131 -8.31 -27.62 -13.07
C ASP A 131 -6.97 -27.28 -12.39
N LEU A 132 -5.85 -27.64 -13.03
CA LEU A 132 -4.52 -27.25 -12.57
C LEU A 132 -4.31 -25.72 -12.57
N LEU A 133 -4.85 -25.05 -13.58
CA LEU A 133 -4.78 -23.60 -13.69
C LEU A 133 -5.59 -22.93 -12.57
N LEU A 134 -6.77 -23.46 -12.23
CA LEU A 134 -7.59 -22.98 -11.14
C LEU A 134 -6.87 -23.11 -9.79
N ASP A 135 -6.30 -24.29 -9.48
CA ASP A 135 -5.49 -24.47 -8.24
C ASP A 135 -4.36 -23.41 -8.15
N LYS A 136 -3.74 -23.11 -9.28
CA LYS A 136 -2.66 -22.11 -9.31
C LYS A 136 -3.17 -20.67 -9.14
N THR A 137 -4.35 -20.33 -9.67
CA THR A 137 -4.96 -19.00 -9.45
C THR A 137 -5.46 -18.83 -8.01
N GLU A 138 -6.03 -19.85 -7.40
CA GLU A 138 -6.40 -19.85 -5.98
C GLU A 138 -5.18 -19.59 -5.08
N ARG A 139 -4.06 -20.28 -5.34
CA ARG A 139 -2.80 -20.04 -4.62
C ARG A 139 -2.29 -18.61 -4.81
N LEU A 140 -2.38 -18.06 -6.02
CA LEU A 140 -2.00 -16.67 -6.27
C LEU A 140 -2.81 -15.70 -5.42
N VAL A 141 -4.13 -15.91 -5.29
CA VAL A 141 -4.98 -15.09 -4.41
C VAL A 141 -4.51 -15.16 -2.95
N LEU A 142 -4.17 -16.35 -2.46
CA LEU A 142 -3.65 -16.54 -1.10
C LEU A 142 -2.30 -15.84 -0.90
N ASP A 143 -1.40 -15.94 -1.88
CA ASP A 143 -0.09 -15.27 -1.85
C ASP A 143 -0.24 -13.74 -1.81
N VAL A 144 -1.15 -13.18 -2.62
CA VAL A 144 -1.45 -11.74 -2.60
C VAL A 144 -2.06 -11.30 -1.25
N LEU A 145 -2.94 -12.10 -0.68
CA LEU A 145 -3.50 -11.84 0.67
C LEU A 145 -2.42 -11.88 1.74
N ALA A 146 -1.51 -12.85 1.68
CA ALA A 146 -0.38 -12.98 2.61
C ALA A 146 0.57 -11.78 2.50
N LEU A 147 0.93 -11.38 1.27
CA LEU A 147 1.75 -10.20 1.01
C LEU A 147 1.10 -8.94 1.59
N ARG A 148 -0.19 -8.71 1.28
CA ARG A 148 -0.95 -7.57 1.79
C ARG A 148 -0.98 -7.53 3.32
N SER A 149 -1.20 -8.67 3.96
CA SER A 149 -1.24 -8.73 5.44
C SER A 149 0.13 -8.43 6.05
N ALA A 150 1.21 -8.96 5.47
CA ALA A 150 2.58 -8.70 5.91
C ALA A 150 2.95 -7.22 5.73
N GLU A 151 2.62 -6.62 4.59
CA GLU A 151 2.88 -5.19 4.33
C GLU A 151 2.08 -4.30 5.29
N LYS A 152 0.81 -4.60 5.58
CA LYS A 152 0.03 -3.85 6.58
C LYS A 152 0.66 -3.88 7.97
N VAL A 153 1.17 -5.04 8.40
CA VAL A 153 1.86 -5.16 9.70
C VAL A 153 3.15 -4.34 9.68
N LYS A 154 3.94 -4.42 8.61
CA LYS A 154 5.17 -3.65 8.45
C LYS A 154 4.89 -2.15 8.47
N HIS A 155 3.95 -1.66 7.65
CA HIS A 155 3.58 -0.24 7.62
C HIS A 155 3.10 0.27 8.98
N ARG A 156 2.32 -0.54 9.71
CA ARG A 156 1.90 -0.18 11.06
C ARG A 156 3.08 -0.02 12.02
N ASN A 157 4.06 -0.90 11.95
CA ASN A 157 5.25 -0.83 12.80
C ASN A 157 6.14 0.37 12.42
N ASP A 158 6.41 0.56 11.12
CA ASP A 158 7.18 1.71 10.63
C ASP A 158 6.50 3.05 11.01
N SER A 159 5.18 3.08 10.98
CA SER A 159 4.37 4.23 11.42
C SER A 159 4.52 4.50 12.91
N LEU A 160 4.48 3.47 13.74
CA LEU A 160 4.64 3.61 15.19
C LEU A 160 6.03 4.13 15.53
N ASP A 161 7.07 3.64 14.86
CA ASP A 161 8.44 4.11 15.04
C ASP A 161 8.59 5.59 14.68
N LEU A 162 8.04 6.00 13.53
CA LEU A 162 8.02 7.41 13.13
C LEU A 162 7.25 8.30 14.13
N PHE A 163 6.13 7.81 14.67
CA PHE A 163 5.36 8.51 15.70
C PHE A 163 6.19 8.69 16.99
N ILE A 164 6.91 7.66 17.42
CA ILE A 164 7.78 7.73 18.60
C ILE A 164 8.89 8.74 18.39
N TYR A 165 9.58 8.72 17.23
CA TYR A 165 10.63 9.70 16.90
C TYR A 165 10.10 11.12 16.87
N LEU A 166 8.95 11.35 16.23
CA LEU A 166 8.34 12.69 16.14
C LEU A 166 7.92 13.19 17.53
N THR A 167 7.27 12.35 18.34
CA THR A 167 6.85 12.69 19.69
C THR A 167 8.05 13.06 20.58
N THR A 168 9.15 12.29 20.47
CA THR A 168 10.40 12.55 21.19
C THR A 168 11.00 13.89 20.78
N LEU A 169 11.02 14.20 19.48
CA LEU A 169 11.55 15.46 18.95
C LEU A 169 10.71 16.67 19.44
N ILE A 170 9.40 16.56 19.44
CA ILE A 170 8.47 17.60 19.93
C ILE A 170 8.66 17.83 21.43
N LEU A 171 8.82 16.74 22.21
CA LEU A 171 9.07 16.83 23.63
C LEU A 171 10.39 17.56 23.91
N LEU A 172 11.44 17.22 23.21
CA LEU A 172 12.76 17.88 23.32
C LEU A 172 12.68 19.38 22.98
N LEU A 173 11.97 19.73 21.91
CA LEU A 173 11.74 21.10 21.49
C LEU A 173 10.95 21.91 22.53
N THR A 174 9.91 21.30 23.11
CA THR A 174 9.11 21.93 24.19
C THR A 174 9.95 22.20 25.46
N ILE A 175 10.79 21.23 25.85
CA ILE A 175 11.69 21.40 26.98
C ILE A 175 12.70 22.54 26.73
N THR A 176 13.33 22.57 25.57
CA THR A 176 14.29 23.64 25.21
C THR A 176 13.64 25.00 25.19
N MET A 177 12.41 25.13 24.64
CA MET A 177 11.63 26.36 24.67
C MET A 177 11.30 26.80 26.11
N ALA A 178 10.90 25.88 26.97
CA ALA A 178 10.60 26.17 28.37
C ALA A 178 11.85 26.72 29.11
N ILE A 179 13.02 26.13 28.86
CA ILE A 179 14.29 26.59 29.42
C ILE A 179 14.63 28.00 28.94
N ILE A 180 14.48 28.29 27.65
CA ILE A 180 14.76 29.62 27.07
C ILE A 180 13.81 30.68 27.69
N VAL A 181 12.51 30.36 27.78
CA VAL A 181 11.52 31.26 28.39
C VAL A 181 11.87 31.52 29.85
N PHE A 182 12.22 30.48 30.60
CA PHE A 182 12.64 30.64 32.00
C PHE A 182 13.89 31.52 32.15
N MET A 183 14.90 31.34 31.28
CA MET A 183 16.11 32.18 31.28
C MET A 183 15.78 33.65 30.98
N LEU A 184 14.89 33.92 30.00
CA LEU A 184 14.44 35.25 29.65
C LEU A 184 13.71 35.93 30.82
N PHE A 185 12.83 35.21 31.52
CA PHE A 185 12.15 35.74 32.73
C PHE A 185 13.16 36.07 33.81
N LYS A 186 14.15 35.25 34.07
CA LYS A 186 15.23 35.50 35.03
C LYS A 186 16.04 36.75 34.67
N GLN A 187 16.42 36.91 33.39
CA GLN A 187 17.13 38.07 32.90
C GLN A 187 16.28 39.37 33.06
N LEU A 188 15.01 39.34 32.67
CA LEU A 188 14.12 40.51 32.83
C LEU A 188 13.96 40.90 34.32
N LYS A 189 13.89 39.94 35.24
CA LYS A 189 13.84 40.26 36.67
C LYS A 189 15.13 40.93 37.18
N VAL A 190 16.30 40.46 36.72
CA VAL A 190 17.60 41.06 37.09
C VAL A 190 17.71 42.48 36.55
N VAL A 191 17.37 42.71 35.29
CA VAL A 191 17.37 44.03 34.67
C VAL A 191 16.42 44.97 35.37
N ASN A 192 15.20 44.55 35.72
CA ASN A 192 14.23 45.40 36.38
C ASN A 192 14.69 45.82 37.84
N ILE A 193 15.33 44.90 38.56
CA ILE A 193 15.94 45.19 39.86
C ILE A 193 17.11 46.17 39.73
N SER A 194 17.97 46.02 38.71
CA SER A 194 19.09 46.92 38.43
C SER A 194 18.62 48.32 38.05
N TYR A 195 17.56 48.41 37.23
CA TYR A 195 16.96 49.70 36.83
C TYR A 195 16.37 50.42 38.05
N GLY A 196 15.66 49.70 38.94
CA GLY A 196 15.09 50.24 40.16
C GLY A 196 16.18 50.79 41.14
N LYS A 197 17.34 50.12 41.23
CA LYS A 197 18.47 50.57 42.01
C LYS A 197 19.12 51.83 41.40
N SER A 198 19.28 51.90 40.07
CA SER A 198 19.84 53.06 39.39
C SER A 198 18.99 54.31 39.56
N ILE A 199 17.65 54.20 39.48
CA ILE A 199 16.73 55.33 39.70
C ILE A 199 16.78 55.81 41.16
N LYS A 200 16.91 54.92 42.15
CA LYS A 200 17.09 55.33 43.52
C LYS A 200 18.37 56.09 43.77
N LEU A 201 19.49 55.61 43.21
CA LEU A 201 20.80 56.31 43.30
C LEU A 201 20.80 57.70 42.65
N THR A 202 20.14 57.84 41.50
CA THR A 202 20.01 59.15 40.82
C THR A 202 19.17 60.15 41.66
N LYS A 203 18.06 59.66 42.29
CA LYS A 203 17.27 60.48 43.16
C LYS A 203 18.02 60.91 44.45
N GLU A 204 18.82 60.05 45.02
CA GLU A 204 19.65 60.39 46.19
C GLU A 204 20.75 61.42 45.87
N LEU A 205 21.30 61.36 44.69
CA LEU A 205 22.26 62.35 44.18
C LEU A 205 21.63 63.74 43.94
N ASP A 206 20.41 63.78 43.38
CA ASP A 206 19.68 65.05 43.11
C ASP A 206 19.20 65.74 44.41
N ILE A 207 19.14 65.06 45.53
CA ILE A 207 18.77 65.64 46.85
C ILE A 207 20.00 66.11 47.64
N ALA A 208 21.21 65.67 47.23
CA ALA A 208 22.47 66.01 47.90
C ALA A 208 23.22 67.24 47.28
N VAL A 209 22.69 67.80 46.19
CA VAL A 209 23.12 69.05 45.57
C VAL A 209 22.15 70.17 45.94
#